data_11388fe6fe51be23378152b644859bbf
#
_entry.id   11388fe6fe51be23378152b644859bbf
#
_cell.length_a   1.000
_cell.length_b   1.000
_cell.length_c   1.000
_cell.angle_alpha   90.00
_cell.angle_beta   90.00
_cell.angle_gamma   90.00
#
_symmetry.space_group_name_H-M   'P 1'
#
loop_
_entity.id
_entity.type
_entity.pdbx_description
1 polymer ?
#
loop_
_entity_poly.entity_id
_entity_poly.type
_entity_poly.pdbx_seq_one_letter_code
_entity_poly.pdbx_strand_id
1 'polypeptide(L)'
;MIRAASALVIGVVLVGCTPSVDSFSIHRFWTDVGNHWEFPPLDRTVRNPAIASRLYEEIRALRPPTGTRFCAIDFGVRHELSFFSGGTRVLHGIMEMGCGTIDLGAGDVRTLDDRIESELLGALGLYTRGHDLWPTPVPRP
;
A
#
# COMPACT_ATOMS: atom_id res chain seq x y z
N MET A 1 24.28 -38.94 47.37
CA MET A 1 23.03 -39.01 46.58
C MET A 1 22.69 -37.61 46.11
N ILE A 2 22.97 -37.30 44.87
CA ILE A 2 22.74 -35.95 44.27
C ILE A 2 21.48 -36.07 43.40
N ARG A 3 20.40 -35.34 43.76
CA ARG A 3 19.17 -35.28 42.95
C ARG A 3 19.33 -34.15 41.96
N ALA A 4 19.37 -34.48 40.67
CA ALA A 4 19.30 -33.52 39.59
C ALA A 4 17.84 -33.08 39.40
N ALA A 5 17.56 -31.80 39.56
CA ALA A 5 16.28 -31.20 39.25
C ALA A 5 16.31 -30.76 37.78
N SER A 6 15.51 -31.43 36.94
CA SER A 6 15.31 -31.01 35.54
C SER A 6 14.34 -29.86 35.50
N ALA A 7 14.78 -28.68 35.08
CA ALA A 7 13.92 -27.51 34.81
C ALA A 7 13.30 -27.65 33.41
N LEU A 8 11.99 -27.79 33.36
CA LEU A 8 11.20 -27.78 32.12
C LEU A 8 11.00 -26.34 31.66
N VAL A 9 11.69 -25.93 30.60
CA VAL A 9 11.48 -24.62 29.99
C VAL A 9 10.28 -24.72 29.02
N ILE A 10 9.14 -24.20 29.45
CA ILE A 10 7.95 -24.06 28.57
C ILE A 10 8.15 -22.82 27.69
N GLY A 11 8.53 -23.05 26.44
CA GLY A 11 8.58 -21.99 25.44
C GLY A 11 7.16 -21.56 25.04
N VAL A 12 6.75 -20.36 25.44
CA VAL A 12 5.51 -19.75 24.95
C VAL A 12 5.75 -19.26 23.52
N VAL A 13 5.24 -19.98 22.54
CA VAL A 13 5.19 -19.53 21.16
C VAL A 13 4.08 -18.49 21.07
N LEU A 14 4.43 -17.21 21.03
CA LEU A 14 3.51 -16.13 20.69
C LEU A 14 3.19 -16.26 19.21
N VAL A 15 2.09 -16.93 18.89
CA VAL A 15 1.49 -16.88 17.56
C VAL A 15 0.99 -15.47 17.38
N GLY A 16 1.74 -14.64 16.64
CA GLY A 16 1.33 -13.29 16.26
C GLY A 16 0.04 -13.40 15.47
N CYS A 17 -1.08 -12.94 16.02
CA CYS A 17 -2.33 -12.84 15.28
C CYS A 17 -2.16 -11.79 14.19
N THR A 18 -2.05 -12.22 12.94
CA THR A 18 -2.16 -11.33 11.80
C THR A 18 -3.56 -10.70 11.81
N PRO A 19 -3.70 -9.38 11.72
CA PRO A 19 -5.02 -8.75 11.73
C PRO A 19 -5.84 -9.23 10.54
N SER A 20 -7.11 -9.56 10.79
CA SER A 20 -8.05 -9.91 9.72
C SER A 20 -8.47 -8.64 9.00
N VAL A 21 -7.83 -8.35 7.88
CA VAL A 21 -8.14 -7.17 7.07
C VAL A 21 -9.43 -7.39 6.29
N ASP A 22 -10.37 -6.46 6.40
CA ASP A 22 -11.72 -6.58 5.80
C ASP A 22 -11.99 -5.59 4.67
N SER A 23 -11.22 -4.51 4.61
CA SER A 23 -11.42 -3.46 3.61
C SER A 23 -10.15 -2.64 3.38
N PHE A 24 -10.12 -1.92 2.26
CA PHE A 24 -9.13 -0.89 2.01
C PHE A 24 -9.75 0.31 1.29
N SER A 25 -9.11 1.46 1.42
CA SER A 25 -9.45 2.68 0.70
C SER A 25 -8.26 3.23 -0.05
N ILE A 26 -8.55 3.89 -1.16
CA ILE A 26 -7.58 4.69 -1.92
C ILE A 26 -8.11 6.10 -2.07
N HIS A 27 -7.25 7.08 -1.81
CA HIS A 27 -7.53 8.49 -1.99
C HIS A 27 -6.41 9.14 -2.80
N ARG A 28 -6.76 9.84 -3.90
CA ARG A 28 -5.80 10.59 -4.70
C ARG A 28 -5.70 12.00 -4.18
N PHE A 29 -4.46 12.44 -4.00
CA PHE A 29 -4.16 13.83 -3.74
C PHE A 29 -2.92 14.24 -4.54
N TRP A 30 -2.62 15.51 -4.57
CA TRP A 30 -1.40 16.02 -5.18
C TRP A 30 -0.72 17.02 -4.26
N THR A 31 0.60 17.04 -4.32
CA THR A 31 1.39 18.08 -3.71
C THR A 31 1.57 19.20 -4.71
N ASP A 32 1.38 20.44 -4.27
CA ASP A 32 1.60 21.60 -5.14
C ASP A 32 3.09 21.76 -5.41
N VAL A 33 3.54 21.23 -6.54
CA VAL A 33 4.92 21.38 -7.03
C VAL A 33 5.01 22.43 -8.12
N GLY A 34 4.11 23.42 -8.10
CA GLY A 34 4.03 24.45 -9.14
C GLY A 34 3.39 23.93 -10.45
N ASN A 35 2.69 22.83 -10.39
CA ASN A 35 2.00 22.26 -11.52
C ASN A 35 0.72 23.03 -11.86
N HIS A 36 0.58 23.40 -13.13
CA HIS A 36 -0.64 23.98 -13.69
C HIS A 36 -1.68 22.90 -14.06
N TRP A 37 -1.59 21.72 -13.46
CA TRP A 37 -2.41 20.57 -13.81
C TRP A 37 -3.25 20.10 -12.63
N GLU A 38 -4.47 19.68 -12.91
CA GLU A 38 -5.34 18.99 -11.97
C GLU A 38 -5.55 17.55 -12.42
N PHE A 39 -5.75 16.67 -11.46
CA PHE A 39 -6.08 15.28 -11.72
C PHE A 39 -7.49 14.98 -11.22
N PRO A 40 -8.27 14.17 -11.94
CA PRO A 40 -9.58 13.78 -11.49
C PRO A 40 -9.53 13.20 -10.07
N PRO A 41 -10.47 13.55 -9.20
CA PRO A 41 -10.51 13.02 -7.84
C PRO A 41 -10.70 11.49 -7.89
N LEU A 42 -10.02 10.81 -7.00
CA LEU A 42 -10.21 9.39 -6.74
C LEU A 42 -10.36 9.20 -5.24
N ASP A 43 -11.52 8.71 -4.81
CA ASP A 43 -11.80 8.36 -3.42
C ASP A 43 -12.70 7.13 -3.45
N ARG A 44 -12.15 5.97 -3.12
CA ARG A 44 -12.86 4.70 -3.18
C ARG A 44 -12.50 3.80 -2.02
N THR A 45 -13.51 3.05 -1.57
CA THR A 45 -13.36 2.01 -0.55
C THR A 45 -13.84 0.67 -1.11
N VAL A 46 -13.02 -0.36 -0.95
CA VAL A 46 -13.34 -1.74 -1.30
C VAL A 46 -13.58 -2.53 -0.01
N ARG A 47 -14.80 -3.07 0.15
CA ARG A 47 -15.21 -3.91 1.27
C ARG A 47 -15.30 -5.36 0.82
N ASN A 48 -14.16 -5.96 0.54
CA ASN A 48 -14.03 -7.36 0.19
C ASN A 48 -12.87 -7.96 0.98
N PRO A 49 -13.15 -8.72 2.06
CA PRO A 49 -12.11 -9.24 2.95
C PRO A 49 -11.07 -10.12 2.24
N ALA A 50 -11.49 -10.91 1.25
CA ALA A 50 -10.56 -11.79 0.54
C ALA A 50 -9.55 -10.99 -0.30
N ILE A 51 -10.02 -9.95 -0.99
CA ILE A 51 -9.16 -9.06 -1.79
C ILE A 51 -8.30 -8.20 -0.86
N ALA A 52 -8.91 -7.61 0.18
CA ALA A 52 -8.22 -6.72 1.10
C ALA A 52 -7.09 -7.44 1.87
N SER A 53 -7.36 -8.63 2.40
CA SER A 53 -6.35 -9.43 3.10
C SER A 53 -5.20 -9.83 2.19
N ARG A 54 -5.49 -10.26 0.95
CA ARG A 54 -4.45 -10.64 0.00
C ARG A 54 -3.57 -9.45 -0.36
N LEU A 55 -4.14 -8.32 -0.77
CA LEU A 55 -3.38 -7.11 -1.12
C LEU A 55 -2.56 -6.58 0.07
N TYR A 56 -3.12 -6.65 1.28
CA TYR A 56 -2.41 -6.27 2.50
C TYR A 56 -1.13 -7.09 2.70
N GLU A 57 -1.23 -8.43 2.58
CA GLU A 57 -0.06 -9.31 2.73
C GLU A 57 0.95 -9.11 1.61
N GLU A 58 0.50 -8.94 0.37
CA GLU A 58 1.37 -8.72 -0.77
C GLU A 58 2.14 -7.41 -0.65
N ILE A 59 1.49 -6.32 -0.24
CA ILE A 59 2.14 -5.02 -0.05
C ILE A 59 3.17 -5.08 1.09
N ARG A 60 2.87 -5.78 2.19
CA ARG A 60 3.82 -5.99 3.28
C ARG A 60 5.02 -6.85 2.87
N ALA A 61 4.83 -7.75 1.92
CA ALA A 61 5.90 -8.61 1.40
C ALA A 61 6.75 -7.95 0.30
N LEU A 62 6.39 -6.75 -0.18
CA LEU A 62 7.16 -6.01 -1.16
C LEU A 62 8.59 -5.77 -0.67
N ARG A 63 9.52 -5.74 -1.62
CA ARG A 63 10.93 -5.51 -1.31
C ARG A 63 11.26 -4.02 -1.29
N PRO A 64 12.23 -3.61 -0.49
CA PRO A 64 12.80 -2.28 -0.60
C PRO A 64 13.36 -2.04 -2.01
N PRO A 65 13.37 -0.79 -2.49
CA PRO A 65 13.99 -0.44 -3.75
C PRO A 65 15.49 -0.76 -3.72
N THR A 66 16.01 -1.27 -4.83
CA THR A 66 17.44 -1.55 -5.00
C THR A 66 18.09 -0.45 -5.84
N GLY A 67 19.19 0.12 -5.37
CA GLY A 67 19.96 1.16 -6.08
C GLY A 67 19.31 2.54 -6.04
N THR A 68 19.93 3.48 -6.74
CA THR A 68 19.39 4.83 -6.93
C THR A 68 18.30 4.79 -7.98
N ARG A 69 17.07 5.16 -7.61
CA ARG A 69 15.97 5.28 -8.57
C ARG A 69 15.92 6.69 -9.13
N PHE A 70 15.83 6.74 -10.43
CA PHE A 70 15.51 7.98 -11.14
C PHE A 70 14.00 7.94 -11.45
N CYS A 71 13.24 8.80 -10.79
CA CYS A 71 11.82 8.96 -11.08
C CYS A 71 11.69 9.85 -12.31
N ALA A 72 11.41 9.26 -13.46
CA ALA A 72 11.48 9.92 -14.75
C ALA A 72 10.55 11.13 -14.87
N ILE A 73 9.36 11.08 -14.25
CA ILE A 73 8.38 12.18 -14.27
C ILE A 73 7.60 12.15 -12.95
N ASP A 74 7.74 13.18 -12.13
CA ASP A 74 6.92 13.37 -10.94
C ASP A 74 5.94 14.53 -11.15
N PHE A 75 4.68 14.19 -11.37
CA PHE A 75 3.60 15.17 -11.47
C PHE A 75 3.04 15.60 -10.10
N GLY A 76 3.66 15.16 -9.01
CA GLY A 76 3.17 15.43 -7.66
C GLY A 76 1.91 14.65 -7.28
N VAL A 77 1.47 13.72 -8.11
CA VAL A 77 0.29 12.88 -7.81
C VAL A 77 0.68 11.79 -6.84
N ARG A 78 -0.08 11.70 -5.77
CA ARG A 78 0.09 10.71 -4.72
C ARG A 78 -1.24 9.98 -4.49
N HIS A 79 -1.14 8.73 -4.10
CA HIS A 79 -2.30 7.93 -3.69
C HIS A 79 -2.09 7.43 -2.27
N GLU A 80 -2.94 7.88 -1.38
CA GLU A 80 -3.02 7.33 -0.03
C GLU A 80 -3.77 6.01 -0.08
N LEU A 81 -3.13 4.93 0.38
CA LEU A 81 -3.71 3.60 0.51
C LEU A 81 -3.81 3.25 1.99
N SER A 82 -5.00 2.87 2.45
CA SER A 82 -5.25 2.50 3.83
C SER A 82 -5.98 1.18 3.92
N PHE A 83 -5.52 0.27 4.78
CA PHE A 83 -6.18 -1.01 5.08
C PHE A 83 -6.79 -0.99 6.47
N PHE A 84 -7.93 -1.67 6.62
CA PHE A 84 -8.72 -1.66 7.84
C PHE A 84 -9.06 -3.08 8.30
N SER A 85 -9.16 -3.20 9.63
CA SER A 85 -9.65 -4.38 10.33
C SER A 85 -10.67 -3.92 11.37
N GLY A 86 -11.95 -4.30 11.20
CA GLY A 86 -13.03 -3.86 12.08
C GLY A 86 -13.15 -2.33 12.19
N GLY A 87 -12.86 -1.59 11.11
CA GLY A 87 -12.86 -0.14 11.06
C GLY A 87 -11.59 0.54 11.62
N THR A 88 -10.67 -0.21 12.20
CA THR A 88 -9.37 0.31 12.66
C THR A 88 -8.36 0.23 11.51
N ARG A 89 -7.65 1.33 11.23
CA ARG A 89 -6.59 1.35 10.21
C ARG A 89 -5.38 0.56 10.72
N VAL A 90 -5.00 -0.49 9.96
CA VAL A 90 -3.92 -1.42 10.31
C VAL A 90 -2.68 -1.27 9.41
N LEU A 91 -2.83 -0.64 8.25
CA LEU A 91 -1.73 -0.25 7.39
C LEU A 91 -2.10 1.04 6.67
N HIS A 92 -1.11 1.88 6.46
CA HIS A 92 -1.20 3.10 5.68
C HIS A 92 0.04 3.23 4.81
N GLY A 93 -0.13 3.68 3.59
CA GLY A 93 0.99 3.94 2.69
C GLY A 93 0.67 5.04 1.68
N ILE A 94 1.71 5.73 1.25
CA ILE A 94 1.65 6.72 0.18
C ILE A 94 2.32 6.15 -1.06
N MET A 95 1.54 5.94 -2.11
CA MET A 95 2.05 5.46 -3.40
C MET A 95 2.51 6.63 -4.24
N GLU A 96 3.74 6.54 -4.73
CA GLU A 96 4.36 7.44 -5.69
C GLU A 96 4.47 6.73 -7.03
N MET A 97 3.45 6.91 -7.86
CA MET A 97 3.35 6.15 -9.11
C MET A 97 4.52 6.44 -10.07
N GLY A 98 4.99 7.70 -10.15
CA GLY A 98 6.14 8.06 -10.97
C GLY A 98 7.44 7.36 -10.61
N CYS A 99 7.55 6.93 -9.37
CA CYS A 99 8.70 6.18 -8.86
C CYS A 99 8.42 4.67 -8.76
N GLY A 100 7.16 4.23 -8.90
CA GLY A 100 6.76 2.85 -8.67
C GLY A 100 7.08 2.42 -7.23
N THR A 101 6.74 3.26 -6.26
CA THR A 101 7.03 3.00 -4.84
C THR A 101 5.83 3.25 -3.95
N ILE A 102 5.83 2.63 -2.79
CA ILE A 102 4.94 2.93 -1.68
C ILE A 102 5.77 3.16 -0.41
N ASP A 103 5.55 4.29 0.26
CA ASP A 103 6.09 4.59 1.58
C ASP A 103 5.08 4.16 2.64
N LEU A 104 5.42 3.16 3.45
CA LEU A 104 4.59 2.63 4.53
C LEU A 104 4.80 3.38 5.85
N GLY A 105 5.54 4.47 5.83
CA GLY A 105 5.86 5.30 6.98
C GLY A 105 7.22 4.98 7.59
N ALA A 106 7.75 5.92 8.38
CA ALA A 106 9.06 5.82 9.03
C ALA A 106 10.23 5.48 8.08
N GLY A 107 10.10 5.80 6.78
CA GLY A 107 11.11 5.51 5.77
C GLY A 107 11.09 4.07 5.26
N ASP A 108 10.04 3.29 5.57
CA ASP A 108 9.83 1.96 5.00
C ASP A 108 9.27 2.04 3.58
N VAL A 109 10.15 2.38 2.64
CA VAL A 109 9.82 2.48 1.22
C VAL A 109 9.93 1.12 0.56
N ARG A 110 8.92 0.75 -0.23
CA ARG A 110 8.83 -0.50 -0.97
C ARG A 110 8.65 -0.26 -2.46
N THR A 111 9.06 -1.22 -3.28
CA THR A 111 8.86 -1.18 -4.74
C THR A 111 7.49 -1.76 -5.07
N LEU A 112 6.63 -0.97 -5.72
CA LEU A 112 5.41 -1.48 -6.34
C LEU A 112 5.77 -2.22 -7.63
N ASP A 113 5.13 -3.34 -7.87
CA ASP A 113 5.20 -4.06 -9.13
C ASP A 113 3.88 -3.91 -9.92
N ASP A 114 3.97 -4.11 -11.24
CA ASP A 114 2.83 -3.95 -12.16
C ASP A 114 1.66 -4.88 -11.81
N ARG A 115 1.94 -6.02 -11.18
CA ARG A 115 0.92 -6.98 -10.78
C ARG A 115 0.06 -6.43 -9.65
N ILE A 116 0.67 -5.88 -8.60
CA ILE A 116 -0.07 -5.26 -7.48
C ILE A 116 -0.83 -4.04 -7.96
N GLU A 117 -0.24 -3.23 -8.83
CA GLU A 117 -0.93 -2.10 -9.44
C GLU A 117 -2.18 -2.56 -10.21
N SER A 118 -2.04 -3.58 -11.05
CA SER A 118 -3.17 -4.15 -11.81
C SER A 118 -4.25 -4.74 -10.90
N GLU A 119 -3.88 -5.38 -9.81
CA GLU A 119 -4.84 -5.92 -8.84
C GLU A 119 -5.59 -4.83 -8.08
N LEU A 120 -4.90 -3.77 -7.68
CA LEU A 120 -5.52 -2.58 -7.08
C LEU A 120 -6.54 -1.95 -8.04
N LEU A 121 -6.15 -1.74 -9.30
CA LEU A 121 -7.03 -1.20 -10.34
C LEU A 121 -8.25 -2.09 -10.54
N GLY A 122 -8.07 -3.39 -10.67
CA GLY A 122 -9.15 -4.35 -10.81
C GLY A 122 -10.11 -4.34 -9.63
N ALA A 123 -9.59 -4.30 -8.41
CA ALA A 123 -10.39 -4.26 -7.18
C ALA A 123 -11.20 -2.95 -7.04
N LEU A 124 -10.68 -1.84 -7.56
CA LEU A 124 -11.35 -0.55 -7.59
C LEU A 124 -12.37 -0.41 -8.71
N GLY A 125 -12.46 -1.40 -9.61
CA GLY A 125 -13.30 -1.34 -10.80
C GLY A 125 -12.79 -0.35 -11.85
N LEU A 126 -11.51 -0.03 -11.80
CA LEU A 126 -10.80 0.84 -12.72
C LEU A 126 -10.13 -0.02 -13.79
N TYR A 127 -10.92 -0.63 -14.66
CA TYR A 127 -10.37 -1.38 -15.81
C TYR A 127 -9.93 -0.44 -16.91
N THR A 128 -8.69 -0.53 -17.24
CA THR A 128 -8.06 0.47 -18.04
C THR A 128 -7.55 -0.02 -19.35
N ARG A 129 -7.83 0.75 -20.31
CA ARG A 129 -7.01 0.88 -21.50
C ARG A 129 -5.91 1.93 -21.23
N GLY A 130 -5.10 1.70 -20.17
CA GLY A 130 -4.05 2.62 -19.75
C GLY A 130 -4.43 3.49 -18.54
N HIS A 131 -4.04 3.07 -17.38
CA HIS A 131 -3.67 3.87 -16.22
C HIS A 131 -4.68 4.87 -15.65
N ASP A 132 -5.81 4.40 -15.09
CA ASP A 132 -6.67 5.30 -14.30
C ASP A 132 -5.99 5.77 -13.00
N LEU A 133 -4.90 5.12 -12.56
CA LEU A 133 -4.00 5.70 -11.57
C LEU A 133 -3.15 6.83 -12.16
N TRP A 134 -3.03 6.90 -13.50
CA TRP A 134 -2.40 7.98 -14.25
C TRP A 134 -3.41 8.67 -15.18
N PRO A 135 -4.43 9.34 -14.64
CA PRO A 135 -5.39 10.02 -15.48
C PRO A 135 -4.71 11.14 -16.26
N THR A 136 -5.29 11.47 -17.41
CA THR A 136 -4.85 12.64 -18.16
C THR A 136 -5.07 13.89 -17.31
N PRO A 137 -4.03 14.67 -17.03
CA PRO A 137 -4.18 15.92 -16.29
C PRO A 137 -4.94 16.94 -17.12
N VAL A 138 -5.69 17.80 -16.46
CA VAL A 138 -6.36 18.94 -17.09
C VAL A 138 -5.71 20.25 -16.63
N PRO A 139 -5.59 21.27 -17.50
CA PRO A 139 -5.08 22.58 -17.10
C PRO A 139 -5.95 23.18 -16.00
N ARG A 140 -5.33 23.80 -15.00
CA ARG A 140 -6.07 24.65 -14.06
C ARG A 140 -6.54 25.90 -14.76
N PRO A 141 -7.75 26.39 -14.46
CA PRO A 141 -8.25 27.63 -14.99
C PRO A 141 -7.44 28.85 -14.54
#